data_7ae3bcdcd38428c3c8ca49ed1a226681
#
_entry.id   7ae3bcdcd38428c3c8ca49ed1a226681
#
_cell.length_a   1.000
_cell.length_b   1.000
_cell.length_c   1.000
_cell.angle_alpha   90.00
_cell.angle_beta   90.00
_cell.angle_gamma   90.00
#
_symmetry.space_group_name_H-M   'P 1'
#
loop_
_entity.id
_entity.type
_entity.pdbx_description
1 polymer ?
#
loop_
_entity_poly.entity_id
_entity_poly.type
_entity_poly.pdbx_seq_one_letter_code
_entity_poly.pdbx_strand_id
1 'polypeptide(L)'
;MDGSTVGPARLPSRPTDYPTMFPLIRAPWEKLPGSMWDRDRHHGDMGLRVLIADDHPVVRGGLRALIDTIDGLEVVGLAADGDAAVRETQLLRPDVVLMDVRMPGTDGVEATRRIRASVPEAAVLMLTMYDDDATVFTAMQAGARGYLLKGAEQDDIVTAIRAVIAGQVIFGPGVAARVLGYFAAPPAPRAEPFPELTDREREILDLLASGRRTAAIADALFLSPKTVSNHLTSIFAKLEVADRAAAIIRAREGGLGT
;
A
#
# COMPACT_ATOMS: atom_id res chain seq x y z
N MET A 1 53.24 46.04 -1.29
CA MET A 1 52.19 46.81 -0.64
C MET A 1 51.03 46.86 -1.61
N ASP A 2 50.10 46.05 -1.46
CA ASP A 2 48.70 46.39 -1.66
C ASP A 2 47.82 45.25 -1.18
N GLY A 3 47.10 45.52 -0.14
CA GLY A 3 46.21 44.57 0.48
C GLY A 3 44.82 44.71 -0.11
N SER A 4 44.36 43.71 -0.86
CA SER A 4 42.97 43.63 -1.30
C SER A 4 42.21 42.57 -0.52
N THR A 5 41.48 43.03 0.48
CA THR A 5 40.46 42.30 1.23
C THR A 5 39.29 41.97 0.29
N VAL A 6 39.09 40.68 0.01
CA VAL A 6 37.89 40.19 -0.69
C VAL A 6 36.76 40.01 0.34
N GLY A 7 35.75 40.86 0.23
CA GLY A 7 34.51 40.77 1.03
C GLY A 7 33.62 39.63 0.57
N PRO A 8 32.68 39.12 1.46
CA PRO A 8 31.86 37.98 1.16
C PRO A 8 30.83 38.26 0.04
N ALA A 9 30.73 37.32 -0.88
CA ALA A 9 29.81 37.38 -2.03
C ALA A 9 28.34 37.40 -1.54
N ARG A 10 27.59 38.38 -1.98
CA ARG A 10 26.14 38.50 -1.81
C ARG A 10 25.43 37.45 -2.67
N LEU A 11 24.59 36.65 -2.02
CA LEU A 11 23.63 35.76 -2.69
C LEU A 11 22.62 36.57 -3.51
N PRO A 12 22.21 36.10 -4.70
CA PRO A 12 21.25 36.81 -5.53
C PRO A 12 19.86 36.77 -4.90
N SER A 13 19.17 37.90 -4.94
CA SER A 13 17.78 38.11 -4.53
C SER A 13 16.82 37.27 -5.39
N ARG A 14 15.79 36.72 -4.73
CA ARG A 14 14.70 35.94 -5.33
C ARG A 14 14.04 36.68 -6.49
N PRO A 15 13.67 35.99 -7.59
CA PRO A 15 12.78 36.55 -8.59
C PRO A 15 11.34 36.57 -8.03
N THR A 16 10.81 37.77 -7.84
CA THR A 16 9.38 38.02 -7.72
C THR A 16 8.84 38.11 -9.14
N ASP A 17 8.10 37.04 -9.57
CA ASP A 17 7.03 37.12 -10.57
C ASP A 17 6.64 35.70 -11.00
N TYR A 18 5.73 35.09 -10.25
CA TYR A 18 4.88 34.01 -10.77
C TYR A 18 3.44 34.50 -10.79
N PRO A 19 2.72 34.39 -11.92
CA PRO A 19 1.32 34.78 -11.96
C PRO A 19 0.45 33.87 -11.10
N THR A 20 -0.26 34.48 -10.17
CA THR A 20 -1.33 33.87 -9.35
C THR A 20 -2.48 33.44 -10.25
N MET A 21 -2.50 32.16 -10.61
CA MET A 21 -3.64 31.55 -11.29
C MET A 21 -3.89 30.10 -10.86
N PHE A 22 -4.09 29.90 -9.54
CA PHE A 22 -4.80 28.76 -8.99
C PHE A 22 -5.56 29.20 -7.75
N PRO A 23 -6.87 28.91 -7.63
CA PRO A 23 -7.61 29.19 -6.40
C PRO A 23 -7.05 28.34 -5.28
N LEU A 24 -6.74 28.98 -4.15
CA LEU A 24 -6.32 28.39 -2.89
C LEU A 24 -7.29 27.26 -2.47
N ILE A 25 -6.95 26.03 -2.81
CA ILE A 25 -7.45 24.88 -2.06
C ILE A 25 -6.70 24.94 -0.72
N ARG A 26 -7.35 25.48 0.30
CA ARG A 26 -6.85 25.37 1.68
C ARG A 26 -6.69 23.90 1.99
N ALA A 27 -5.47 23.45 2.11
CA ALA A 27 -5.13 22.07 2.40
C ALA A 27 -5.62 21.71 3.80
N PRO A 28 -6.28 20.54 3.99
CA PRO A 28 -6.92 20.16 5.27
C PRO A 28 -5.93 19.82 6.39
N TRP A 29 -4.61 19.96 6.18
CA TRP A 29 -3.57 19.61 7.15
C TRP A 29 -3.28 20.71 8.20
N GLU A 30 -3.83 21.93 8.06
CA GLU A 30 -3.70 22.99 9.09
C GLU A 30 -4.49 22.71 10.37
N LYS A 31 -5.30 21.64 10.42
CA LYS A 31 -6.14 21.26 11.58
C LYS A 31 -5.71 19.97 12.28
N LEU A 32 -4.52 19.43 11.97
CA LEU A 32 -4.02 18.29 12.73
C LEU A 32 -3.39 18.78 14.05
N PRO A 33 -3.74 18.16 15.20
CA PRO A 33 -3.17 18.56 16.47
C PRO A 33 -1.65 18.41 16.45
N GLY A 34 -0.97 19.37 17.08
CA GLY A 34 0.48 19.62 17.04
C GLY A 34 1.43 18.54 17.53
N SER A 35 1.07 17.26 17.45
CA SER A 35 1.88 16.15 17.92
C SER A 35 2.73 15.45 16.85
N MET A 36 2.59 15.81 15.56
CA MET A 36 3.30 15.10 14.47
C MET A 36 4.68 15.70 14.14
N TRP A 37 5.01 16.91 14.65
CA TRP A 37 6.27 17.60 14.38
C TRP A 37 7.17 17.75 15.61
N ASP A 38 6.80 17.17 16.75
CA ASP A 38 7.53 17.28 18.03
C ASP A 38 8.59 16.20 18.21
N ARG A 39 8.94 15.45 17.15
CA ARG A 39 9.98 14.39 17.19
C ARG A 39 11.42 14.90 17.24
N ASP A 40 11.65 16.16 16.90
CA ASP A 40 13.01 16.72 16.88
C ASP A 40 13.64 16.95 18.26
N ARG A 41 12.89 16.72 19.34
CA ARG A 41 13.36 17.06 20.69
C ARG A 41 13.96 15.93 21.49
N HIS A 42 13.96 14.67 21.00
CA HIS A 42 14.47 13.53 21.80
C HIS A 42 15.63 12.75 21.18
N HIS A 43 16.12 13.12 20.00
CA HIS A 43 17.19 12.37 19.30
C HIS A 43 18.57 13.04 19.38
N GLY A 44 18.81 13.89 20.36
CA GLY A 44 20.09 14.61 20.49
C GLY A 44 21.30 13.73 20.79
N ASP A 45 21.13 12.47 21.19
CA ASP A 45 22.30 11.62 21.55
C ASP A 45 22.03 10.09 21.49
N MET A 46 20.86 9.64 21.04
CA MET A 46 20.55 8.21 20.88
C MET A 46 20.35 7.86 19.41
N GLY A 47 21.04 6.83 18.93
CA GLY A 47 20.92 6.34 17.55
C GLY A 47 19.49 5.92 17.17
N LEU A 48 19.19 5.95 15.87
CA LEU A 48 17.91 5.46 15.33
C LEU A 48 17.77 3.96 15.60
N ARG A 49 16.65 3.56 16.17
CA ARG A 49 16.41 2.21 16.71
C ARG A 49 15.83 1.30 15.64
N VAL A 50 16.53 0.22 15.32
CA VAL A 50 16.21 -0.72 14.25
C VAL A 50 15.81 -2.08 14.83
N LEU A 51 14.65 -2.60 14.45
CA LEU A 51 14.28 -4.00 14.66
C LEU A 51 14.47 -4.77 13.36
N ILE A 52 15.06 -5.96 13.40
CA ILE A 52 15.24 -6.83 12.24
C ILE A 52 14.37 -8.07 12.39
N ALA A 53 13.48 -8.32 11.43
CA ALA A 53 12.59 -9.47 11.36
C ALA A 53 12.82 -10.27 10.07
N ASP A 54 13.35 -11.48 10.21
CA ASP A 54 13.68 -12.39 9.11
C ASP A 54 13.77 -13.81 9.67
N ASP A 55 13.27 -14.82 8.99
CA ASP A 55 13.31 -16.21 9.48
C ASP A 55 14.70 -16.86 9.30
N HIS A 56 15.57 -16.30 8.43
CA HIS A 56 16.91 -16.82 8.17
C HIS A 56 17.94 -16.25 9.15
N PRO A 57 18.54 -17.08 10.04
CA PRO A 57 19.50 -16.59 11.05
C PRO A 57 20.73 -15.90 10.45
N VAL A 58 21.19 -16.37 9.28
CA VAL A 58 22.36 -15.80 8.60
C VAL A 58 22.06 -14.39 8.08
N VAL A 59 20.87 -14.16 7.53
CA VAL A 59 20.44 -12.84 7.05
C VAL A 59 20.28 -11.88 8.22
N ARG A 60 19.61 -12.30 9.31
CA ARG A 60 19.49 -11.48 10.53
C ARG A 60 20.84 -11.08 11.09
N GLY A 61 21.78 -12.04 11.18
CA GLY A 61 23.14 -11.80 11.66
C GLY A 61 23.92 -10.86 10.75
N GLY A 62 23.81 -11.03 9.45
CA GLY A 62 24.45 -10.15 8.46
C GLY A 62 23.92 -8.71 8.50
N LEU A 63 22.60 -8.53 8.54
CA LEU A 63 21.98 -7.21 8.65
C LEU A 63 22.35 -6.53 9.99
N ARG A 64 22.38 -7.28 11.09
CA ARG A 64 22.83 -6.74 12.37
C ARG A 64 24.28 -6.26 12.29
N ALA A 65 25.19 -7.12 11.83
CA ALA A 65 26.61 -6.76 11.70
C ALA A 65 26.80 -5.54 10.79
N LEU A 66 26.02 -5.43 9.72
CA LEU A 66 26.02 -4.27 8.83
C LEU A 66 25.59 -2.99 9.57
N ILE A 67 24.43 -3.03 10.24
CA ILE A 67 23.86 -1.85 10.91
C ILE A 67 24.75 -1.41 12.08
N ASP A 68 25.35 -2.35 12.81
CA ASP A 68 26.28 -2.06 13.92
C ASP A 68 27.55 -1.32 13.46
N THR A 69 27.85 -1.28 12.14
CA THR A 69 28.97 -0.49 11.58
C THR A 69 28.59 0.96 11.23
N ILE A 70 27.31 1.32 11.35
CA ILE A 70 26.80 2.61 10.88
C ILE A 70 26.53 3.54 12.06
N ASP A 71 27.22 4.66 12.09
CA ASP A 71 27.02 5.66 13.12
C ASP A 71 25.59 6.18 13.14
N GLY A 72 25.01 6.21 14.34
CA GLY A 72 23.67 6.71 14.57
C GLY A 72 22.54 5.70 14.26
N LEU A 73 22.84 4.43 14.01
CA LEU A 73 21.88 3.33 14.00
C LEU A 73 22.17 2.34 15.13
N GLU A 74 21.11 1.77 15.72
CA GLU A 74 21.21 0.78 16.81
C GLU A 74 20.22 -0.36 16.55
N VAL A 75 20.70 -1.61 16.51
CA VAL A 75 19.81 -2.78 16.44
C VAL A 75 19.29 -3.09 17.85
N VAL A 76 18.02 -2.75 18.09
CA VAL A 76 17.37 -2.93 19.39
C VAL A 76 16.70 -4.30 19.57
N GLY A 77 16.50 -5.05 18.49
CA GLY A 77 15.88 -6.38 18.58
C GLY A 77 15.98 -7.18 17.30
N LEU A 78 15.78 -8.50 17.43
CA LEU A 78 15.77 -9.48 16.34
C LEU A 78 14.51 -10.35 16.48
N ALA A 79 13.78 -10.54 15.40
CA ALA A 79 12.61 -11.42 15.35
C ALA A 79 12.81 -12.51 14.28
N ALA A 80 12.37 -13.74 14.55
CA ALA A 80 12.49 -14.87 13.63
C ALA A 80 11.20 -15.19 12.89
N ASP A 81 10.11 -14.53 13.22
CA ASP A 81 8.78 -14.68 12.63
C ASP A 81 7.95 -13.40 12.80
N GLY A 82 6.81 -13.34 12.10
CA GLY A 82 5.95 -12.16 12.12
C GLY A 82 5.30 -11.87 13.47
N ASP A 83 4.95 -12.90 14.25
CA ASP A 83 4.38 -12.70 15.57
C ASP A 83 5.41 -12.14 16.56
N ALA A 84 6.64 -12.63 16.49
CA ALA A 84 7.77 -12.07 17.25
C ALA A 84 8.03 -10.62 16.83
N ALA A 85 8.02 -10.31 15.53
CA ALA A 85 8.20 -8.95 15.03
C ALA A 85 7.16 -7.97 15.59
N VAL A 86 5.88 -8.37 15.62
CA VAL A 86 4.80 -7.55 16.21
C VAL A 86 5.04 -7.34 17.71
N ARG A 87 5.31 -8.41 18.48
CA ARG A 87 5.54 -8.31 19.94
C ARG A 87 6.74 -7.41 20.27
N GLU A 88 7.86 -7.65 19.59
CA GLU A 88 9.09 -6.88 19.82
C GLU A 88 8.92 -5.41 19.43
N THR A 89 8.18 -5.12 18.35
CA THR A 89 7.87 -3.74 17.97
C THR A 89 7.04 -3.04 19.03
N GLN A 90 6.03 -3.70 19.60
CA GLN A 90 5.21 -3.14 20.68
C GLN A 90 6.02 -2.87 21.96
N LEU A 91 6.95 -3.77 22.29
CA LEU A 91 7.77 -3.69 23.49
C LEU A 91 8.89 -2.66 23.34
N LEU A 92 9.63 -2.73 22.23
CA LEU A 92 10.85 -1.96 22.03
C LEU A 92 10.61 -0.59 21.39
N ARG A 93 9.47 -0.37 20.74
CA ARG A 93 9.15 0.88 20.03
C ARG A 93 10.29 1.35 19.12
N PRO A 94 10.71 0.53 18.12
CA PRO A 94 11.75 0.94 17.21
C PRO A 94 11.28 2.07 16.28
N ASP A 95 12.23 2.83 15.72
CA ASP A 95 11.94 3.84 14.69
C ASP A 95 11.64 3.17 13.35
N VAL A 96 12.31 2.05 13.07
CA VAL A 96 12.11 1.26 11.85
C VAL A 96 12.19 -0.23 12.12
N VAL A 97 11.35 -0.99 11.40
CA VAL A 97 11.39 -2.45 11.32
C VAL A 97 11.85 -2.84 9.92
N LEU A 98 13.00 -3.54 9.82
CA LEU A 98 13.39 -4.23 8.60
C LEU A 98 12.68 -5.57 8.59
N MET A 99 11.78 -5.77 7.65
CA MET A 99 10.82 -6.88 7.66
C MET A 99 10.98 -7.76 6.43
N ASP A 100 11.29 -9.03 6.63
CA ASP A 100 11.15 -10.00 5.53
C ASP A 100 9.67 -10.23 5.20
N VAL A 101 9.39 -10.45 3.92
CA VAL A 101 8.04 -10.75 3.46
C VAL A 101 7.62 -12.15 3.86
N ARG A 102 8.49 -13.13 3.66
CA ARG A 102 8.15 -14.54 3.88
C ARG A 102 8.74 -15.05 5.17
N MET A 103 7.88 -15.26 6.14
CA MET A 103 8.24 -15.88 7.42
C MET A 103 7.21 -16.96 7.79
N PRO A 104 7.60 -17.98 8.56
CA PRO A 104 6.67 -19.02 8.99
C PRO A 104 5.59 -18.45 9.92
N GLY A 105 4.38 -19.01 9.81
CA GLY A 105 3.23 -18.55 10.59
C GLY A 105 2.67 -17.22 10.06
N THR A 106 2.85 -16.14 10.80
CA THR A 106 2.47 -14.79 10.37
C THR A 106 3.54 -14.25 9.42
N ASP A 107 3.16 -13.99 8.16
CA ASP A 107 4.05 -13.39 7.16
C ASP A 107 4.33 -11.90 7.45
N GLY A 108 5.33 -11.33 6.74
CA GLY A 108 5.73 -9.94 6.95
C GLY A 108 4.68 -8.91 6.54
N VAL A 109 3.80 -9.24 5.61
CA VAL A 109 2.71 -8.35 5.18
C VAL A 109 1.66 -8.24 6.27
N GLU A 110 1.22 -9.37 6.83
CA GLU A 110 0.27 -9.38 7.94
C GLU A 110 0.89 -8.78 9.21
N ALA A 111 2.17 -9.09 9.50
CA ALA A 111 2.90 -8.46 10.59
C ALA A 111 2.95 -6.94 10.43
N THR A 112 3.20 -6.44 9.21
CA THR A 112 3.18 -4.99 8.90
C THR A 112 1.83 -4.37 9.20
N ARG A 113 0.73 -5.00 8.78
CA ARG A 113 -0.64 -4.51 9.06
C ARG A 113 -0.90 -4.39 10.56
N ARG A 114 -0.50 -5.39 11.34
CA ARG A 114 -0.66 -5.43 12.80
C ARG A 114 0.24 -4.40 13.50
N ILE A 115 1.48 -4.22 13.04
CA ILE A 115 2.39 -3.18 13.53
C ILE A 115 1.80 -1.79 13.26
N ARG A 116 1.34 -1.53 12.04
CA ARG A 116 0.74 -0.24 11.68
C ARG A 116 -0.51 0.10 12.51
N ALA A 117 -1.28 -0.90 12.90
CA ALA A 117 -2.46 -0.73 13.76
C ALA A 117 -2.08 -0.45 15.22
N SER A 118 -1.01 -1.08 15.76
CA SER A 118 -0.63 -1.01 17.18
C SER A 118 0.48 -0.01 17.49
N VAL A 119 1.39 0.23 16.54
CA VAL A 119 2.56 1.12 16.67
C VAL A 119 2.70 1.95 15.38
N PRO A 120 1.77 2.88 15.10
CA PRO A 120 1.74 3.63 13.83
C PRO A 120 2.97 4.51 13.60
N GLU A 121 3.73 4.82 14.63
CA GLU A 121 4.99 5.56 14.56
C GLU A 121 6.14 4.74 13.98
N ALA A 122 6.18 3.42 14.19
CA ALA A 122 7.23 2.58 13.62
C ALA A 122 7.11 2.50 12.10
N ALA A 123 8.16 2.89 11.38
CA ALA A 123 8.22 2.70 9.94
C ALA A 123 8.51 1.23 9.62
N VAL A 124 7.91 0.69 8.57
CA VAL A 124 8.24 -0.66 8.09
C VAL A 124 8.89 -0.55 6.72
N LEU A 125 10.11 -1.10 6.61
CA LEU A 125 10.87 -1.25 5.38
C LEU A 125 10.95 -2.75 5.06
N MET A 126 10.30 -3.17 3.96
CA MET A 126 10.36 -4.56 3.52
C MET A 126 11.70 -4.87 2.89
N LEU A 127 12.31 -5.99 3.31
CA LEU A 127 13.52 -6.57 2.71
C LEU A 127 13.19 -8.00 2.27
N THR A 128 13.29 -8.30 0.99
CA THR A 128 12.89 -9.62 0.47
C THR A 128 13.75 -10.10 -0.68
N MET A 129 13.78 -11.42 -0.85
CA MET A 129 14.35 -12.07 -2.04
C MET A 129 13.39 -12.05 -3.25
N TYR A 130 12.13 -11.70 -3.02
CA TYR A 130 11.07 -11.78 -4.01
C TYR A 130 10.69 -10.40 -4.52
N ASP A 131 10.52 -10.32 -5.81
CA ASP A 131 10.24 -9.09 -6.54
C ASP A 131 8.91 -9.18 -7.35
N ASP A 132 7.99 -10.08 -6.95
CA ASP A 132 6.70 -10.19 -7.64
C ASP A 132 5.78 -8.99 -7.33
N ASP A 133 5.06 -8.52 -8.36
CA ASP A 133 4.26 -7.30 -8.31
C ASP A 133 3.14 -7.37 -7.27
N ALA A 134 2.51 -8.53 -7.08
CA ALA A 134 1.41 -8.71 -6.15
C ALA A 134 1.88 -8.53 -4.69
N THR A 135 3.05 -9.04 -4.36
CA THR A 135 3.65 -8.94 -3.03
C THR A 135 4.03 -7.49 -2.70
N VAL A 136 4.66 -6.77 -3.65
CA VAL A 136 4.99 -5.35 -3.47
C VAL A 136 3.74 -4.53 -3.17
N PHE A 137 2.69 -4.71 -3.98
CA PHE A 137 1.45 -3.95 -3.83
C PHE A 137 0.73 -4.27 -2.50
N THR A 138 0.67 -5.55 -2.13
CA THR A 138 0.04 -5.98 -0.87
C THR A 138 0.78 -5.42 0.36
N ALA A 139 2.12 -5.36 0.31
CA ALA A 139 2.94 -4.75 1.35
C ALA A 139 2.68 -3.24 1.49
N MET A 140 2.55 -2.52 0.37
CA MET A 140 2.17 -1.11 0.38
C MET A 140 0.78 -0.88 0.99
N GLN A 141 -0.20 -1.70 0.60
CA GLN A 141 -1.55 -1.64 1.18
C GLN A 141 -1.55 -1.94 2.69
N ALA A 142 -0.66 -2.82 3.16
CA ALA A 142 -0.48 -3.08 4.58
C ALA A 142 0.16 -1.91 5.33
N GLY A 143 0.71 -0.92 4.62
CA GLY A 143 1.30 0.30 5.18
C GLY A 143 2.81 0.30 5.28
N ALA A 144 3.51 -0.58 4.54
CA ALA A 144 4.95 -0.48 4.39
C ALA A 144 5.34 0.86 3.76
N ARG A 145 6.43 1.47 4.26
CA ARG A 145 6.96 2.74 3.76
C ARG A 145 8.14 2.55 2.80
N GLY A 146 8.63 1.35 2.66
CA GLY A 146 9.69 1.06 1.72
C GLY A 146 9.75 -0.41 1.36
N TYR A 147 10.40 -0.69 0.22
CA TYR A 147 10.56 -2.03 -0.29
C TYR A 147 11.89 -2.16 -1.04
N LEU A 148 12.78 -3.02 -0.54
CA LEU A 148 14.08 -3.31 -1.12
C LEU A 148 14.24 -4.81 -1.35
N LEU A 149 15.07 -5.18 -2.32
CA LEU A 149 15.53 -6.55 -2.48
C LEU A 149 16.68 -6.84 -1.51
N LYS A 150 16.78 -8.06 -0.99
CA LYS A 150 17.87 -8.52 -0.09
C LYS A 150 19.26 -8.52 -0.74
N GLY A 151 19.38 -8.16 -2.00
CA GLY A 151 20.64 -7.93 -2.70
C GLY A 151 21.02 -6.46 -2.84
N ALA A 152 20.29 -5.55 -2.18
CA ALA A 152 20.61 -4.13 -2.20
C ALA A 152 21.97 -3.85 -1.53
N GLU A 153 22.71 -2.88 -2.07
CA GLU A 153 23.97 -2.45 -1.50
C GLU A 153 23.76 -1.81 -0.12
N GLN A 154 24.82 -1.80 0.71
CA GLN A 154 24.77 -1.25 2.05
C GLN A 154 24.23 0.18 2.07
N ASP A 155 24.72 1.03 1.19
CA ASP A 155 24.35 2.44 1.10
C ASP A 155 22.86 2.63 0.77
N ASP A 156 22.29 1.74 -0.04
CA ASP A 156 20.87 1.75 -0.37
C ASP A 156 19.99 1.41 0.84
N ILE A 157 20.43 0.42 1.64
CA ILE A 157 19.72 0.02 2.87
C ILE A 157 19.73 1.18 3.88
N VAL A 158 20.89 1.81 4.10
CA VAL A 158 21.04 2.96 5.01
C VAL A 158 20.19 4.14 4.56
N THR A 159 20.25 4.45 3.27
CA THR A 159 19.48 5.53 2.68
C THR A 159 17.98 5.28 2.84
N ALA A 160 17.53 4.04 2.60
CA ALA A 160 16.14 3.66 2.76
C ALA A 160 15.67 3.73 4.23
N ILE A 161 16.48 3.27 5.19
CA ILE A 161 16.16 3.38 6.62
C ILE A 161 15.92 4.85 6.99
N ARG A 162 16.85 5.74 6.66
CA ARG A 162 16.73 7.17 6.96
C ARG A 162 15.53 7.81 6.28
N ALA A 163 15.28 7.46 5.02
CA ALA A 163 14.13 7.98 4.25
C ALA A 163 12.78 7.59 4.86
N VAL A 164 12.59 6.31 5.22
CA VAL A 164 11.30 5.85 5.78
C VAL A 164 11.04 6.42 7.19
N ILE A 165 12.08 6.62 7.99
CA ILE A 165 12.00 7.29 9.30
C ILE A 165 11.62 8.77 9.12
N ALA A 166 12.18 9.43 8.11
CA ALA A 166 11.80 10.81 7.73
C ALA A 166 10.38 10.92 7.13
N GLY A 167 9.63 9.81 7.05
CA GLY A 167 8.26 9.78 6.54
C GLY A 167 8.15 9.69 5.02
N GLN A 168 9.25 9.48 4.31
CA GLN A 168 9.26 9.25 2.87
C GLN A 168 8.86 7.83 2.53
N VAL A 169 8.43 7.60 1.29
CA VAL A 169 8.22 6.28 0.72
C VAL A 169 9.35 5.99 -0.26
N ILE A 170 10.02 4.85 -0.12
CA ILE A 170 11.17 4.50 -0.94
C ILE A 170 11.03 3.12 -1.56
N PHE A 171 11.41 3.01 -2.82
CA PHE A 171 11.47 1.74 -3.55
C PHE A 171 12.86 1.60 -4.17
N GLY A 172 13.43 0.42 -4.03
CA GLY A 172 14.66 0.08 -4.76
C GLY A 172 14.43 0.14 -6.29
N PRO A 173 15.50 0.27 -7.08
CA PRO A 173 15.41 0.51 -8.53
C PRO A 173 14.51 -0.48 -9.29
N GLY A 174 14.60 -1.79 -8.97
CA GLY A 174 13.77 -2.82 -9.58
C GLY A 174 12.29 -2.76 -9.17
N VAL A 175 12.01 -2.29 -7.96
CA VAL A 175 10.65 -2.20 -7.40
C VAL A 175 9.93 -0.95 -7.90
N ALA A 176 10.63 0.17 -8.02
CA ALA A 176 10.04 1.44 -8.48
C ALA A 176 9.41 1.31 -9.89
N ALA A 177 10.10 0.64 -10.83
CA ALA A 177 9.58 0.41 -12.17
C ALA A 177 8.27 -0.40 -12.17
N ARG A 178 8.15 -1.39 -11.26
CA ARG A 178 6.95 -2.23 -11.11
C ARG A 178 5.78 -1.47 -10.52
N VAL A 179 6.03 -0.69 -9.47
CA VAL A 179 5.01 0.18 -8.87
C VAL A 179 4.46 1.15 -9.92
N LEU A 180 5.33 1.80 -10.69
CA LEU A 180 4.92 2.68 -11.79
C LEU A 180 4.18 1.91 -12.89
N GLY A 181 4.62 0.70 -13.26
CA GLY A 181 3.94 -0.17 -14.21
C GLY A 181 2.54 -0.56 -13.77
N TYR A 182 2.34 -0.85 -12.49
CA TYR A 182 1.02 -1.15 -11.92
C TYR A 182 0.04 0.03 -12.06
N PHE A 183 0.48 1.25 -11.79
CA PHE A 183 -0.37 2.44 -11.97
C PHE A 183 -0.53 2.87 -13.42
N ALA A 184 0.43 2.54 -14.29
CA ALA A 184 0.34 2.80 -15.72
C ALA A 184 -0.48 1.74 -16.47
N ALA A 185 -0.63 0.54 -15.91
CA ALA A 185 -1.50 -0.47 -16.49
C ALA A 185 -2.95 0.04 -16.47
N PRO A 186 -3.69 -0.04 -17.59
CA PRO A 186 -5.11 0.20 -17.54
C PRO A 186 -5.70 -0.72 -16.47
N PRO A 187 -6.69 -0.25 -15.68
CA PRO A 187 -7.30 -1.10 -14.67
C PRO A 187 -7.64 -2.44 -15.33
N ALA A 188 -7.14 -3.53 -14.74
CA ALA A 188 -7.45 -4.87 -15.24
C ALA A 188 -8.97 -4.91 -15.43
N PRO A 189 -9.48 -5.38 -16.56
CA PRO A 189 -10.92 -5.49 -16.75
C PRO A 189 -11.43 -6.20 -15.49
N ARG A 190 -12.28 -5.50 -14.74
CA ARG A 190 -12.91 -6.10 -13.55
C ARG A 190 -13.43 -7.44 -14.03
N ALA A 191 -13.05 -8.52 -13.37
CA ALA A 191 -13.59 -9.83 -13.70
C ALA A 191 -15.11 -9.62 -13.78
N GLU A 192 -15.67 -9.81 -14.98
CA GLU A 192 -17.08 -9.56 -15.16
C GLU A 192 -17.85 -10.41 -14.19
N PRO A 193 -18.72 -9.83 -13.37
CA PRO A 193 -19.51 -10.61 -12.44
C PRO A 193 -20.28 -11.68 -13.22
N PHE A 194 -20.25 -12.91 -12.75
CA PHE A 194 -20.94 -14.04 -13.37
C PHE A 194 -20.41 -14.38 -14.78
N PRO A 195 -19.17 -14.89 -14.91
CA PRO A 195 -18.56 -15.22 -16.20
C PRO A 195 -19.30 -16.33 -16.94
N GLU A 196 -20.15 -17.11 -16.27
CA GLU A 196 -21.03 -18.14 -16.82
C GLU A 196 -22.24 -17.56 -17.59
N LEU A 197 -22.55 -16.27 -17.41
CA LEU A 197 -23.62 -15.58 -18.09
C LEU A 197 -23.13 -14.92 -19.38
N THR A 198 -23.94 -14.94 -20.42
CA THR A 198 -23.74 -14.10 -21.60
C THR A 198 -23.95 -12.62 -21.24
N ASP A 199 -23.40 -11.69 -22.03
CA ASP A 199 -23.59 -10.25 -21.82
C ASP A 199 -25.06 -9.87 -21.68
N ARG A 200 -25.91 -10.49 -22.50
CA ARG A 200 -27.36 -10.25 -22.48
C ARG A 200 -28.04 -10.79 -21.22
N GLU A 201 -27.65 -11.93 -20.74
CA GLU A 201 -28.13 -12.50 -19.49
C GLU A 201 -27.66 -11.66 -18.28
N ARG A 202 -26.43 -11.15 -18.31
CA ARG A 202 -25.89 -10.27 -17.28
C ARG A 202 -26.64 -8.93 -17.23
N GLU A 203 -26.93 -8.32 -18.38
CA GLU A 203 -27.73 -7.10 -18.48
C GLU A 203 -29.15 -7.28 -17.92
N ILE A 204 -29.77 -8.41 -18.21
CA ILE A 204 -31.10 -8.77 -17.66
C ILE A 204 -31.03 -8.97 -16.15
N LEU A 205 -29.97 -9.62 -15.65
CA LEU A 205 -29.75 -9.87 -14.23
C LEU A 205 -29.49 -8.56 -13.46
N ASP A 206 -28.75 -7.62 -14.04
CA ASP A 206 -28.51 -6.29 -13.46
C ASP A 206 -29.82 -5.49 -13.29
N LEU A 207 -30.61 -5.44 -14.33
CA LEU A 207 -31.96 -4.80 -14.30
C LEU A 207 -32.91 -5.51 -13.31
N LEU A 208 -32.77 -6.82 -13.15
CA LEU A 208 -33.50 -7.59 -12.15
C LEU A 208 -33.10 -7.20 -10.74
N ALA A 209 -31.76 -7.13 -10.48
CA ALA A 209 -31.18 -6.78 -9.20
C ALA A 209 -31.50 -5.35 -8.76
N SER A 210 -31.69 -4.42 -9.73
CA SER A 210 -32.20 -3.05 -9.49
C SER A 210 -33.71 -2.99 -9.19
N GLY A 211 -34.38 -4.13 -9.10
CA GLY A 211 -35.79 -4.23 -8.71
C GLY A 211 -36.81 -4.08 -9.85
N ARG A 212 -36.39 -4.07 -11.11
CA ARG A 212 -37.32 -3.93 -12.26
C ARG A 212 -38.16 -5.19 -12.46
N ARG A 213 -39.42 -5.00 -12.84
CA ARG A 213 -40.32 -6.10 -13.22
C ARG A 213 -40.03 -6.58 -14.65
N THR A 214 -40.37 -7.83 -14.96
CA THR A 214 -40.12 -8.45 -16.27
C THR A 214 -40.61 -7.61 -17.45
N ALA A 215 -41.78 -6.98 -17.35
CA ALA A 215 -42.28 -6.09 -18.40
C ALA A 215 -41.39 -4.85 -18.59
N ALA A 216 -40.93 -4.21 -17.49
CA ALA A 216 -40.05 -3.05 -17.56
C ALA A 216 -38.65 -3.41 -18.09
N ILE A 217 -38.15 -4.63 -17.82
CA ILE A 217 -36.91 -5.16 -18.40
C ILE A 217 -37.11 -5.38 -19.91
N ALA A 218 -38.24 -5.94 -20.31
CA ALA A 218 -38.57 -6.17 -21.71
C ALA A 218 -38.63 -4.87 -22.51
N ASP A 219 -39.28 -3.84 -21.96
CA ASP A 219 -39.37 -2.51 -22.59
C ASP A 219 -37.97 -1.86 -22.68
N ALA A 220 -37.16 -1.89 -21.61
CA ALA A 220 -35.84 -1.30 -21.58
C ALA A 220 -34.86 -1.94 -22.57
N LEU A 221 -35.04 -3.23 -22.84
CA LEU A 221 -34.15 -4.01 -23.70
C LEU A 221 -34.70 -4.27 -25.11
N PHE A 222 -35.87 -3.71 -25.43
CA PHE A 222 -36.58 -3.92 -26.69
C PHE A 222 -36.87 -5.41 -26.97
N LEU A 223 -37.26 -6.16 -25.93
CA LEU A 223 -37.58 -7.59 -25.98
C LEU A 223 -39.08 -7.83 -25.70
N SER A 224 -39.55 -9.03 -26.01
CA SER A 224 -40.86 -9.47 -25.50
C SER A 224 -40.70 -9.93 -24.02
N PRO A 225 -41.78 -9.77 -23.19
CA PRO A 225 -41.79 -10.31 -21.82
C PRO A 225 -41.51 -11.83 -21.78
N LYS A 226 -41.94 -12.56 -22.81
CA LYS A 226 -41.69 -14.00 -22.94
C LYS A 226 -40.19 -14.28 -23.15
N THR A 227 -39.52 -13.47 -23.98
CA THR A 227 -38.06 -13.58 -24.21
C THR A 227 -37.27 -13.33 -22.91
N VAL A 228 -37.64 -12.30 -22.17
CA VAL A 228 -37.00 -12.02 -20.85
C VAL A 228 -37.26 -13.18 -19.89
N SER A 229 -38.47 -13.75 -19.86
CA SER A 229 -38.74 -14.92 -18.99
C SER A 229 -37.87 -16.14 -19.35
N ASN A 230 -37.64 -16.38 -20.65
CA ASN A 230 -36.76 -17.45 -21.10
C ASN A 230 -35.30 -17.22 -20.65
N HIS A 231 -34.79 -15.99 -20.77
CA HIS A 231 -33.44 -15.63 -20.25
C HIS A 231 -33.37 -15.80 -18.74
N LEU A 232 -34.40 -15.38 -17.98
CA LEU A 232 -34.41 -15.57 -16.52
C LEU A 232 -34.33 -17.04 -16.12
N THR A 233 -35.03 -17.92 -16.85
CA THR A 233 -34.95 -19.37 -16.64
C THR A 233 -33.52 -19.88 -16.86
N SER A 234 -32.86 -19.44 -17.93
CA SER A 234 -31.46 -19.78 -18.21
C SER A 234 -30.50 -19.23 -17.16
N ILE A 235 -30.70 -17.97 -16.76
CA ILE A 235 -29.90 -17.32 -15.68
C ILE A 235 -30.03 -18.10 -14.38
N PHE A 236 -31.24 -18.46 -13.95
CA PHE A 236 -31.44 -19.21 -12.69
C PHE A 236 -30.78 -20.57 -12.73
N ALA A 237 -30.82 -21.27 -13.86
CA ALA A 237 -30.16 -22.53 -14.05
C ALA A 237 -28.61 -22.39 -13.98
N LYS A 238 -28.04 -21.35 -14.63
CA LYS A 238 -26.60 -21.10 -14.64
C LYS A 238 -26.05 -20.65 -13.28
N LEU A 239 -26.83 -19.87 -12.52
CA LEU A 239 -26.48 -19.40 -11.19
C LEU A 239 -26.83 -20.40 -10.09
N GLU A 240 -27.45 -21.53 -10.43
CA GLU A 240 -27.93 -22.58 -9.51
C GLU A 240 -28.82 -22.00 -8.39
N VAL A 241 -29.73 -21.08 -8.75
CA VAL A 241 -30.68 -20.46 -7.81
C VAL A 241 -32.09 -20.93 -8.07
N ALA A 242 -32.86 -21.09 -6.98
CA ALA A 242 -34.18 -21.68 -7.04
C ALA A 242 -35.25 -20.73 -7.56
N ASP A 243 -35.09 -19.42 -7.32
CA ASP A 243 -36.13 -18.45 -7.61
C ASP A 243 -35.59 -17.02 -7.88
N ARG A 244 -36.50 -16.11 -8.20
CA ARG A 244 -36.19 -14.71 -8.48
C ARG A 244 -35.54 -13.98 -7.29
N ALA A 245 -35.96 -14.27 -6.07
CA ALA A 245 -35.43 -13.59 -4.89
C ALA A 245 -33.98 -14.00 -4.63
N ALA A 246 -33.69 -15.29 -4.75
CA ALA A 246 -32.33 -15.81 -4.67
C ALA A 246 -31.42 -15.25 -5.76
N ALA A 247 -31.93 -15.11 -6.99
CA ALA A 247 -31.19 -14.47 -8.09
C ALA A 247 -30.83 -13.01 -7.80
N ILE A 248 -31.75 -12.23 -7.23
CA ILE A 248 -31.52 -10.83 -6.85
C ILE A 248 -30.45 -10.73 -5.76
N ILE A 249 -30.52 -11.56 -4.73
CA ILE A 249 -29.52 -11.59 -3.64
C ILE A 249 -28.14 -11.91 -4.23
N ARG A 250 -28.04 -12.98 -5.00
CA ARG A 250 -26.79 -13.42 -5.64
C ARG A 250 -26.19 -12.35 -6.57
N ALA A 251 -27.04 -11.66 -7.33
CA ALA A 251 -26.62 -10.58 -8.22
C ALA A 251 -26.04 -9.40 -7.45
N ARG A 252 -26.67 -9.00 -6.33
CA ARG A 252 -26.19 -7.90 -5.48
C ARG A 252 -24.91 -8.25 -4.74
N GLU A 253 -24.75 -9.47 -4.27
CA GLU A 253 -23.49 -9.97 -3.71
C GLU A 253 -22.35 -9.93 -4.73
N GLY A 254 -22.65 -10.15 -6.01
CA GLY A 254 -21.73 -10.00 -7.15
C GLY A 254 -21.55 -8.57 -7.67
N GLY A 255 -22.19 -7.56 -7.03
CA GLY A 255 -22.02 -6.14 -7.35
C GLY A 255 -22.92 -5.61 -8.47
N LEU A 256 -23.98 -6.34 -8.85
CA LEU A 256 -25.00 -5.87 -9.80
C LEU A 256 -26.19 -5.17 -9.10
N GLY A 257 -26.94 -4.35 -9.83
CA GLY A 257 -28.14 -3.69 -9.33
C GLY A 257 -27.91 -2.41 -8.55
N THR A 258 -26.73 -1.77 -8.71
CA THR A 258 -26.39 -0.46 -8.09
C THR A 258 -26.82 0.72 -8.92
#